data_cd1cbef05f0d149c9786cfab3d2972c5
#
_entry.id   cd1cbef05f0d149c9786cfab3d2972c5
#
_cell.length_a   1.000
_cell.length_b   1.000
_cell.length_c   1.000
_cell.angle_alpha   90.00
_cell.angle_beta   90.00
_cell.angle_gamma   90.00
#
_symmetry.space_group_name_H-M   'P 1'
#
loop_
_entity.id
_entity.type
_entity.pdbx_description
1 polymer ?
#
loop_
_entity_poly.entity_id
_entity_poly.type
_entity_poly.pdbx_seq_one_letter_code
_entity_poly.pdbx_strand_id
1 'polypeptide(L)'
;MKRLIIILSFFVCFTCIFCIGKSFAININKPSNDEVTKLPEDSKQKISNDVVISLLMPYIRKEVNKYYKHYLTEPPLVFPYSVDIISAKREGGVGYLIKLELIVHPFVGAINTIGDDRIIIKTGAFGSVQIIKFKHIKSYKLPWNYQYLIKKAY
;
A
#
# COMPACT_ATOMS: atom_id res chain seq x y z
N MET A 1 30.41 50.77 -40.62
CA MET A 1 29.64 50.97 -39.38
C MET A 1 28.35 50.15 -39.35
N LYS A 2 27.49 50.17 -40.37
CA LYS A 2 26.22 49.42 -40.34
C LYS A 2 26.36 47.90 -40.19
N ARG A 3 27.40 47.27 -40.77
CA ARG A 3 27.64 45.80 -40.63
C ARG A 3 28.12 45.39 -39.24
N LEU A 4 28.82 46.28 -38.53
CA LEU A 4 29.30 46.02 -37.17
C LEU A 4 28.14 46.01 -36.15
N ILE A 5 27.16 46.88 -36.37
CA ILE A 5 25.96 46.99 -35.54
C ILE A 5 25.08 45.75 -35.66
N ILE A 6 24.97 45.19 -36.87
CA ILE A 6 24.18 43.95 -37.10
C ILE A 6 24.82 42.76 -36.42
N ILE A 7 26.13 42.62 -36.43
CA ILE A 7 26.86 41.51 -35.76
C ILE A 7 26.71 41.66 -34.25
N LEU A 8 26.79 42.86 -33.69
CA LEU A 8 26.62 43.08 -32.26
C LEU A 8 25.19 42.78 -31.79
N SER A 9 24.17 43.11 -32.63
CA SER A 9 22.75 42.80 -32.35
C SER A 9 22.49 41.29 -32.32
N PHE A 10 23.12 40.51 -33.21
CA PHE A 10 22.99 39.04 -33.21
C PHE A 10 23.68 38.38 -31.99
N PHE A 11 24.79 38.97 -31.50
CA PHE A 11 25.51 38.44 -30.34
C PHE A 11 24.72 38.66 -29.04
N VAL A 12 24.04 39.81 -28.88
CA VAL A 12 23.17 40.09 -27.73
C VAL A 12 21.94 39.20 -27.71
N CYS A 13 21.36 38.88 -28.88
CA CYS A 13 20.21 38.00 -28.96
C CYS A 13 20.57 36.53 -28.63
N PHE A 14 21.80 36.10 -28.97
CA PHE A 14 22.28 34.74 -28.70
C PHE A 14 22.58 34.52 -27.21
N THR A 15 22.99 35.54 -26.46
CA THR A 15 23.23 35.44 -25.02
C THR A 15 21.94 35.39 -24.20
N CYS A 16 20.82 35.93 -24.69
CA CYS A 16 19.52 35.89 -24.01
C CYS A 16 18.85 34.49 -24.12
N ILE A 17 19.18 33.68 -25.11
CA ILE A 17 18.60 32.34 -25.28
C ILE A 17 19.26 31.31 -24.31
N PHE A 18 20.46 31.61 -23.77
CA PHE A 18 21.14 30.72 -22.86
C PHE A 18 20.77 30.87 -21.38
N CYS A 19 19.93 31.88 -21.02
CA CYS A 19 19.54 32.11 -19.62
C CYS A 19 18.20 31.51 -19.20
N ILE A 20 17.48 30.74 -20.06
CA ILE A 20 16.18 30.13 -19.70
C ILE A 20 16.33 28.60 -19.57
N GLY A 21 17.45 28.17 -19.04
CA GLY A 21 17.70 26.78 -18.72
C GLY A 21 17.94 26.57 -17.22
N LYS A 22 17.13 27.17 -16.33
CA LYS A 22 17.04 26.64 -14.97
C LYS A 22 16.16 25.39 -15.04
N SER A 23 16.79 24.29 -15.37
CA SER A 23 16.23 22.96 -15.07
C SER A 23 15.85 22.96 -13.60
N PHE A 24 14.55 22.98 -13.30
CA PHE A 24 14.05 22.51 -12.03
C PHE A 24 14.41 21.03 -11.96
N ALA A 25 15.60 20.72 -11.46
CA ALA A 25 15.90 19.39 -10.99
C ALA A 25 14.92 19.15 -9.84
N ILE A 26 13.80 18.49 -10.14
CA ILE A 26 12.99 17.82 -9.12
C ILE A 26 13.94 16.81 -8.52
N ASN A 27 14.43 17.14 -7.35
CA ASN A 27 15.19 16.22 -6.51
C ASN A 27 14.21 15.13 -6.10
N ILE A 28 14.09 14.11 -6.96
CA ILE A 28 13.44 12.86 -6.60
C ILE A 28 14.41 12.22 -5.61
N ASN A 29 14.31 12.62 -4.36
CA ASN A 29 14.85 11.85 -3.28
C ASN A 29 14.21 10.48 -3.38
N LYS A 30 14.98 9.52 -3.91
CA LYS A 30 14.69 8.11 -3.81
C LYS A 30 14.41 7.85 -2.33
N PRO A 31 13.20 7.44 -1.94
CA PRO A 31 12.95 7.13 -0.55
C PRO A 31 13.90 5.98 -0.21
N SER A 32 14.84 6.26 0.69
CA SER A 32 15.57 5.22 1.39
C SER A 32 14.52 4.32 2.05
N ASN A 33 14.58 3.04 1.73
CA ASN A 33 13.81 2.02 2.41
C ASN A 33 14.01 2.22 3.91
N ASP A 34 12.88 2.21 4.65
CA ASP A 34 12.69 1.83 6.05
C ASP A 34 11.95 2.82 6.96
N GLU A 35 11.37 3.91 6.45
CA GLU A 35 10.33 4.61 7.20
C GLU A 35 9.03 4.57 6.38
N VAL A 36 8.13 3.67 6.75
CA VAL A 36 6.72 3.75 6.35
C VAL A 36 6.19 5.05 6.97
N THR A 37 6.29 6.14 6.24
CA THR A 37 5.78 7.45 6.66
C THR A 37 4.29 7.29 6.88
N LYS A 38 3.89 7.19 8.16
CA LYS A 38 2.50 7.01 8.53
C LYS A 38 1.71 8.24 8.06
N LEU A 39 0.73 8.04 7.20
CA LEU A 39 -0.12 9.11 6.70
C LEU A 39 -0.87 9.76 7.87
N PRO A 40 -1.05 11.10 7.85
CA PRO A 40 -1.91 11.76 8.83
C PRO A 40 -3.32 11.15 8.83
N GLU A 41 -3.89 10.91 10.01
CA GLU A 41 -5.18 10.20 10.17
C GLU A 41 -6.33 10.86 9.38
N ASP A 42 -6.39 12.19 9.36
CA ASP A 42 -7.41 12.95 8.64
C ASP A 42 -7.05 13.25 7.17
N SER A 43 -5.96 12.69 6.66
CA SER A 43 -5.61 12.90 5.26
C SER A 43 -6.59 12.19 4.34
N LYS A 44 -6.95 12.85 3.22
CA LYS A 44 -7.84 12.26 2.21
C LYS A 44 -7.36 10.88 1.75
N GLN A 45 -6.03 10.69 1.65
CA GLN A 45 -5.45 9.41 1.28
C GLN A 45 -5.69 8.34 2.34
N LYS A 46 -5.50 8.66 3.62
CA LYS A 46 -5.72 7.73 4.73
C LYS A 46 -7.19 7.33 4.79
N ILE A 47 -8.12 8.30 4.76
CA ILE A 47 -9.56 8.05 4.76
C ILE A 47 -9.97 7.19 3.55
N SER A 48 -9.44 7.47 2.35
CA SER A 48 -9.74 6.66 1.16
C SER A 48 -9.24 5.21 1.32
N ASN A 49 -8.07 5.01 1.88
CA ASN A 49 -7.53 3.69 2.17
C ASN A 49 -8.42 2.93 3.17
N ASP A 50 -8.88 3.61 4.23
CA ASP A 50 -9.73 3.00 5.25
C ASP A 50 -11.11 2.60 4.69
N VAL A 51 -11.67 3.41 3.79
CA VAL A 51 -12.90 3.06 3.07
C VAL A 51 -12.67 1.82 2.20
N VAL A 52 -11.59 1.77 1.43
CA VAL A 52 -11.25 0.61 0.59
C VAL A 52 -11.09 -0.64 1.45
N ILE A 53 -10.33 -0.57 2.55
CA ILE A 53 -10.15 -1.69 3.47
C ILE A 53 -11.50 -2.13 4.03
N SER A 54 -12.34 -1.20 4.50
CA SER A 54 -13.65 -1.50 5.07
C SER A 54 -14.56 -2.25 4.10
N LEU A 55 -14.56 -1.86 2.82
CA LEU A 55 -15.31 -2.55 1.77
C LEU A 55 -14.77 -3.96 1.47
N LEU A 56 -13.47 -4.18 1.66
CA LEU A 56 -12.82 -5.47 1.43
C LEU A 56 -12.86 -6.41 2.65
N MET A 57 -13.26 -5.91 3.83
CA MET A 57 -13.27 -6.69 5.07
C MET A 57 -13.98 -8.05 4.99
N PRO A 58 -15.14 -8.19 4.34
CA PRO A 58 -15.81 -9.49 4.23
C PRO A 58 -14.94 -10.55 3.54
N TYR A 59 -14.21 -10.17 2.51
CA TYR A 59 -13.32 -11.04 1.75
C TYR A 59 -12.05 -11.38 2.55
N ILE A 60 -11.45 -10.37 3.18
CA ILE A 60 -10.26 -10.53 4.03
C ILE A 60 -10.55 -11.49 5.18
N ARG A 61 -11.63 -11.23 5.95
CA ARG A 61 -12.02 -12.09 7.08
C ARG A 61 -12.30 -13.53 6.64
N LYS A 62 -12.94 -13.71 5.50
CA LYS A 62 -13.23 -15.05 4.97
C LYS A 62 -11.93 -15.85 4.74
N GLU A 63 -10.92 -15.25 4.12
CA GLU A 63 -9.65 -15.94 3.84
C GLU A 63 -8.82 -16.16 5.11
N VAL A 64 -8.76 -15.17 6.01
CA VAL A 64 -8.11 -15.33 7.31
C VAL A 64 -8.76 -16.46 8.09
N ASN A 65 -10.09 -16.48 8.22
CA ASN A 65 -10.82 -17.53 8.95
C ASN A 65 -10.62 -18.90 8.31
N LYS A 66 -10.58 -18.97 6.97
CA LYS A 66 -10.31 -20.23 6.24
C LYS A 66 -8.95 -20.81 6.58
N TYR A 67 -7.94 -19.97 6.78
CA TYR A 67 -6.62 -20.41 7.20
C TYR A 67 -6.62 -20.83 8.68
N TYR A 68 -7.01 -19.93 9.58
CA TYR A 68 -6.86 -20.14 11.03
C TYR A 68 -7.82 -21.16 11.64
N LYS A 69 -8.93 -21.53 10.99
CA LYS A 69 -9.85 -22.59 11.47
C LYS A 69 -9.15 -23.94 11.73
N HIS A 70 -8.02 -24.18 11.06
CA HIS A 70 -7.24 -25.40 11.23
C HIS A 70 -6.31 -25.36 12.46
N TYR A 71 -6.05 -24.16 12.98
CA TYR A 71 -5.06 -23.92 14.00
C TYR A 71 -5.65 -23.39 15.31
N LEU A 72 -6.77 -22.68 15.24
CA LEU A 72 -7.42 -22.07 16.39
C LEU A 72 -8.80 -22.65 16.65
N THR A 73 -9.22 -22.62 17.93
CA THR A 73 -10.56 -23.02 18.38
C THR A 73 -11.63 -22.03 17.95
N GLU A 74 -11.25 -20.75 17.86
CA GLU A 74 -12.11 -19.64 17.45
C GLU A 74 -11.45 -18.84 16.33
N PRO A 75 -12.25 -18.23 15.43
CA PRO A 75 -11.71 -17.38 14.38
C PRO A 75 -11.04 -16.13 15.00
N PRO A 76 -9.86 -15.73 14.49
CA PRO A 76 -9.24 -14.50 14.95
C PRO A 76 -10.04 -13.27 14.49
N LEU A 77 -9.82 -12.17 15.18
CA LEU A 77 -10.38 -10.87 14.82
C LEU A 77 -9.50 -10.19 13.77
N VAL A 78 -10.15 -9.52 12.84
CA VAL A 78 -9.53 -8.61 11.87
C VAL A 78 -10.39 -7.35 11.79
N PHE A 79 -9.77 -6.19 12.01
CA PHE A 79 -10.41 -4.88 11.87
C PHE A 79 -9.65 -4.03 10.82
N PRO A 80 -10.25 -2.98 10.27
CA PRO A 80 -9.60 -2.13 9.27
C PRO A 80 -8.22 -1.62 9.70
N TYR A 81 -8.04 -1.27 10.97
CA TYR A 81 -6.77 -0.80 11.52
C TYR A 81 -5.66 -1.87 11.60
N SER A 82 -6.02 -3.15 11.46
CA SER A 82 -5.09 -4.27 11.43
C SER A 82 -4.77 -4.74 10.00
N VAL A 83 -4.99 -3.86 9.01
CA VAL A 83 -4.75 -4.16 7.59
C VAL A 83 -3.97 -3.01 6.95
N ASP A 84 -2.83 -3.32 6.36
CA ASP A 84 -2.00 -2.37 5.64
C ASP A 84 -2.07 -2.62 4.12
N ILE A 85 -2.25 -1.55 3.33
CA ILE A 85 -2.12 -1.60 1.88
C ILE A 85 -0.64 -1.40 1.52
N ILE A 86 0.01 -2.46 1.07
CA ILE A 86 1.43 -2.43 0.70
C ILE A 86 1.62 -1.93 -0.73
N SER A 87 0.73 -2.34 -1.64
CA SER A 87 0.73 -1.80 -2.99
C SER A 87 -0.65 -1.82 -3.63
N ALA A 88 -0.88 -0.85 -4.51
CA ALA A 88 -2.05 -0.78 -5.38
C ALA A 88 -1.59 -0.50 -6.81
N LYS A 89 -1.93 -1.38 -7.75
CA LYS A 89 -1.51 -1.25 -9.15
C LYS A 89 -2.66 -1.52 -10.10
N ARG A 90 -2.77 -0.72 -11.15
CA ARG A 90 -3.69 -1.01 -12.27
C ARG A 90 -3.07 -2.08 -13.16
N GLU A 91 -3.84 -3.12 -13.49
CA GLU A 91 -3.44 -4.09 -14.50
C GLU A 91 -3.83 -3.56 -15.89
N GLY A 92 -2.89 -3.62 -16.84
CA GLY A 92 -3.11 -3.11 -18.19
C GLY A 92 -2.97 -1.59 -18.35
N GLY A 93 -2.44 -0.88 -17.36
CA GLY A 93 -2.13 0.56 -17.41
C GLY A 93 -3.33 1.49 -17.27
N VAL A 94 -4.41 1.27 -18.01
CA VAL A 94 -5.64 2.08 -18.00
C VAL A 94 -6.83 1.19 -17.63
N GLY A 95 -7.80 1.73 -16.90
CA GLY A 95 -9.02 0.99 -16.55
C GLY A 95 -9.19 0.75 -15.06
N TYR A 96 -10.19 -0.08 -14.72
CA TYR A 96 -10.65 -0.30 -13.33
C TYR A 96 -10.20 -1.63 -12.75
N LEU A 97 -9.33 -2.37 -13.45
CA LEU A 97 -8.77 -3.60 -12.93
C LEU A 97 -7.59 -3.27 -12.03
N ILE A 98 -7.79 -3.41 -10.73
CA ILE A 98 -6.82 -3.00 -9.72
C ILE A 98 -6.38 -4.24 -8.94
N LYS A 99 -5.08 -4.41 -8.80
CA LYS A 99 -4.46 -5.40 -7.93
C LYS A 99 -3.96 -4.73 -6.66
N LEU A 100 -4.44 -5.21 -5.53
CA LEU A 100 -4.04 -4.77 -4.19
C LEU A 100 -3.20 -5.86 -3.53
N GLU A 101 -2.16 -5.45 -2.84
CA GLU A 101 -1.38 -6.30 -1.95
C GLU A 101 -1.52 -5.76 -0.53
N LEU A 102 -2.01 -6.61 0.37
CA LEU A 102 -2.31 -6.28 1.74
C LEU A 102 -1.45 -7.11 2.69
N ILE A 103 -1.06 -6.51 3.82
CA ILE A 103 -0.63 -7.23 5.01
C ILE A 103 -1.75 -7.13 6.04
N VAL A 104 -2.12 -8.26 6.59
CA VAL A 104 -3.16 -8.39 7.61
C VAL A 104 -2.53 -8.90 8.89
N HIS A 105 -2.87 -8.28 10.01
CA HIS A 105 -2.41 -8.62 11.34
C HIS A 105 -3.58 -9.14 12.19
N PRO A 106 -3.99 -10.43 12.00
CA PRO A 106 -5.08 -10.99 12.79
C PRO A 106 -4.68 -11.08 14.26
N PHE A 107 -5.65 -10.95 15.14
CA PHE A 107 -5.40 -10.95 16.58
C PHE A 107 -6.51 -11.65 17.37
N VAL A 108 -6.23 -11.98 18.63
CA VAL A 108 -7.19 -12.55 19.59
C VAL A 108 -7.22 -11.69 20.86
N GLY A 109 -8.36 -11.70 21.55
CA GLY A 109 -8.54 -10.94 22.78
C GLY A 109 -8.24 -9.45 22.62
N ALA A 110 -7.50 -8.88 23.58
CA ALA A 110 -7.13 -7.46 23.59
C ALA A 110 -5.90 -7.17 22.71
N ILE A 111 -6.06 -7.35 21.37
CA ILE A 111 -5.04 -7.00 20.34
C ILE A 111 -3.75 -7.86 20.46
N ASN A 112 -3.87 -9.12 20.83
CA ASN A 112 -2.73 -10.04 20.75
C ASN A 112 -2.60 -10.55 19.31
N THR A 113 -1.73 -9.94 18.54
CA THR A 113 -1.46 -10.36 17.15
C THR A 113 -0.96 -11.79 17.12
N ILE A 114 -1.53 -12.62 16.24
CA ILE A 114 -1.21 -14.03 16.11
C ILE A 114 -0.33 -14.33 14.91
N GLY A 115 -0.28 -13.42 13.94
CA GLY A 115 0.55 -13.60 12.75
C GLY A 115 0.48 -12.42 11.80
N ASP A 116 1.29 -12.51 10.75
CA ASP A 116 1.26 -11.61 9.59
C ASP A 116 0.90 -12.42 8.36
N ASP A 117 -0.16 -11.99 7.68
CA ASP A 117 -0.68 -12.64 6.50
C ASP A 117 -0.66 -11.69 5.30
N ARG A 118 -0.17 -12.18 4.16
CA ARG A 118 -0.21 -11.45 2.90
C ARG A 118 -1.40 -11.91 2.08
N ILE A 119 -2.23 -10.95 1.64
CA ILE A 119 -3.36 -11.19 0.75
C ILE A 119 -3.19 -10.38 -0.52
N ILE A 120 -3.35 -11.02 -1.67
CA ILE A 120 -3.39 -10.36 -2.97
C ILE A 120 -4.83 -10.42 -3.47
N ILE A 121 -5.41 -9.24 -3.70
CA ILE A 121 -6.79 -9.05 -4.14
C ILE A 121 -6.78 -8.39 -5.51
N LYS A 122 -7.69 -8.82 -6.37
CA LYS A 122 -8.00 -8.18 -7.65
C LYS A 122 -9.41 -7.67 -7.64
N THR A 123 -9.61 -6.40 -8.00
CA THR A 123 -10.93 -5.78 -8.10
C THR A 123 -11.20 -5.34 -9.53
N GLY A 124 -12.46 -5.32 -9.94
CA GLY A 124 -12.89 -4.89 -11.27
C GLY A 124 -13.91 -3.76 -11.24
N ALA A 125 -14.27 -3.24 -12.41
CA ALA A 125 -15.13 -2.07 -12.61
C ALA A 125 -16.52 -2.18 -11.95
N PHE A 126 -17.04 -3.40 -11.87
CA PHE A 126 -18.40 -3.65 -11.35
C PHE A 126 -18.40 -4.15 -9.91
N GLY A 127 -17.38 -3.78 -9.12
CA GLY A 127 -17.28 -4.21 -7.73
C GLY A 127 -16.92 -5.69 -7.55
N SER A 128 -16.48 -6.37 -8.61
CA SER A 128 -15.97 -7.73 -8.49
C SER A 128 -14.72 -7.77 -7.63
N VAL A 129 -14.65 -8.70 -6.69
CA VAL A 129 -13.52 -8.90 -5.79
C VAL A 129 -13.08 -10.35 -5.87
N GLN A 130 -11.83 -10.58 -6.20
CA GLN A 130 -11.22 -11.90 -6.30
C GLN A 130 -9.98 -11.98 -5.44
N ILE A 131 -9.90 -12.97 -4.55
CA ILE A 131 -8.65 -13.28 -3.84
C ILE A 131 -7.75 -14.08 -4.78
N ILE A 132 -6.61 -13.52 -5.11
CA ILE A 132 -5.62 -14.18 -5.99
C ILE A 132 -4.70 -15.08 -5.19
N LYS A 133 -4.30 -14.62 -4.00
CA LYS A 133 -3.35 -15.38 -3.17
C LYS A 133 -3.52 -14.99 -1.70
N PHE A 134 -3.47 -16.01 -0.85
CA PHE A 134 -3.24 -15.87 0.58
C PHE A 134 -1.90 -16.54 0.91
N LYS A 135 -1.09 -15.91 1.76
CA LYS A 135 0.15 -16.47 2.25
C LYS A 135 0.36 -16.05 3.71
N HIS A 136 0.40 -17.01 4.61
CA HIS A 136 0.89 -16.80 5.96
C HIS A 136 2.40 -16.51 5.92
N ILE A 137 2.84 -15.44 6.58
CA ILE A 137 4.24 -14.98 6.56
C ILE A 137 4.92 -15.33 7.87
N LYS A 138 4.26 -15.03 8.99
CA LYS A 138 4.86 -15.15 10.31
C LYS A 138 3.81 -15.48 11.36
N SER A 139 4.16 -16.35 12.29
CA SER A 139 3.36 -16.66 13.49
C SER A 139 3.94 -15.94 14.70
N TYR A 140 3.08 -15.50 15.60
CA TYR A 140 3.46 -14.92 16.88
C TYR A 140 2.96 -15.80 18.02
N LYS A 141 3.80 -15.94 19.05
CA LYS A 141 3.44 -16.71 20.23
C LYS A 141 2.38 -15.97 21.05
N LEU A 142 1.27 -16.65 21.30
CA LEU A 142 0.23 -16.10 22.18
C LEU A 142 0.68 -16.10 23.65
N PRO A 143 0.23 -15.10 24.45
CA PRO A 143 0.37 -15.14 25.89
C PRO A 143 -0.22 -16.39 26.51
N TRP A 144 0.25 -16.78 27.69
CA TRP A 144 -0.13 -18.03 28.37
C TRP A 144 -1.65 -18.17 28.57
N ASN A 145 -2.32 -17.07 28.85
CA ASN A 145 -3.78 -17.02 29.07
C ASN A 145 -4.62 -17.18 27.79
N TYR A 146 -4.00 -17.22 26.59
CA TYR A 146 -4.66 -17.45 25.31
C TYR A 146 -4.22 -18.77 24.63
N GLN A 147 -3.34 -19.57 25.30
CA GLN A 147 -2.85 -20.83 24.73
C GLN A 147 -3.97 -21.86 24.50
N TYR A 148 -5.07 -21.79 25.23
CA TYR A 148 -6.24 -22.65 25.06
C TYR A 148 -6.92 -22.50 23.69
N LEU A 149 -6.66 -21.39 22.99
CA LEU A 149 -7.17 -21.15 21.64
C LEU A 149 -6.41 -21.97 20.59
N ILE A 150 -5.23 -22.49 20.90
CA ILE A 150 -4.39 -23.19 19.93
C ILE A 150 -4.77 -24.66 19.87
N LYS A 151 -5.29 -25.11 18.72
CA LYS A 151 -5.50 -26.53 18.42
C LYS A 151 -4.22 -27.21 17.94
N LYS A 152 -3.47 -26.49 17.11
CA LYS A 152 -2.27 -26.96 16.42
C LYS A 152 -1.34 -25.76 16.15
N ALA A 153 -0.02 -25.97 16.19
CA ALA A 153 0.95 -24.94 15.82
C ALA A 153 0.74 -24.46 14.37
N TYR A 154 0.83 -23.17 14.14
CA TYR A 154 0.66 -22.49 12.84
C TYR A 154 1.87 -21.64 12.49
#